data_ba84d16afc3a5a62825d0f86975ecbb1
#
_entry.id   ba84d16afc3a5a62825d0f86975ecbb1
#
_cell.length_a   1.000
_cell.length_b   1.000
_cell.length_c   1.000
_cell.angle_alpha   90.00
_cell.angle_beta   90.00
_cell.angle_gamma   90.00
#
_symmetry.space_group_name_H-M   'P 1'
#
loop_
_entity.id
_entity.type
_entity.pdbx_description
1 polymer ?
#
loop_
_entity_poly.entity_id
_entity_poly.type
_entity_poly.pdbx_seq_one_letter_code
_entity_poly.pdbx_strand_id
1 'polypeptide(L)'
;MDPKAFYSLSYGVYIVSTWDEGRPTGCTANSAIQVTSSPATVLISINKDNYTNKCIAACGHFALSVLAENSDPSIIGTFGFRSGKDFNKFDAVAWSVRDKMPVVSDACAYICCRVVDTMDTATHTVFLGEVIGAEALGANPPMTYAYYHK
;
A
#
# COMPACT_ATOMS: atom_id res chain seq x y z
N MET A 1 26.61 14.34 2.98
CA MET A 1 25.61 13.68 2.12
C MET A 1 24.52 14.70 1.78
N ASP A 2 24.11 14.78 0.53
CA ASP A 2 23.00 15.65 0.10
C ASP A 2 21.70 14.84 0.07
N PRO A 3 20.77 15.04 1.02
CA PRO A 3 19.54 14.26 1.06
C PRO A 3 18.60 14.53 -0.13
N LYS A 4 18.82 15.63 -0.87
CA LYS A 4 18.02 15.93 -2.06
C LYS A 4 18.21 14.89 -3.17
N ALA A 5 19.30 14.12 -3.15
CA ALA A 5 19.52 13.05 -4.10
C ALA A 5 18.40 12.00 -4.04
N PHE A 6 17.80 11.78 -2.86
CA PHE A 6 16.71 10.81 -2.69
C PHE A 6 15.41 11.24 -3.37
N TYR A 7 15.22 12.53 -3.62
CA TYR A 7 14.07 13.03 -4.35
C TYR A 7 14.08 12.63 -5.83
N SER A 8 15.24 12.17 -6.31
CA SER A 8 15.37 11.65 -7.69
C SER A 8 14.90 10.20 -7.84
N LEU A 9 14.66 9.51 -6.73
CA LEU A 9 14.06 8.18 -6.77
C LEU A 9 12.59 8.30 -7.16
N SER A 10 12.12 7.38 -8.00
CA SER A 10 10.73 7.35 -8.43
C SER A 10 9.89 6.55 -7.44
N TYR A 11 8.79 7.15 -6.98
CA TYR A 11 7.84 6.50 -6.09
C TYR A 11 6.43 6.64 -6.66
N GLY A 12 5.58 5.66 -6.38
CA GLY A 12 4.15 5.78 -6.59
C GLY A 12 3.44 6.31 -5.34
N VAL A 13 2.11 6.25 -5.36
CA VAL A 13 1.27 6.53 -4.19
C VAL A 13 0.26 5.40 -4.08
N TYR A 14 0.28 4.73 -2.95
CA TYR A 14 -0.47 3.50 -2.73
C TYR A 14 -1.23 3.54 -1.42
N ILE A 15 -2.33 2.82 -1.36
CA ILE A 15 -2.91 2.41 -0.08
C ILE A 15 -2.52 0.96 0.12
N VAL A 16 -1.73 0.70 1.16
CA VAL A 16 -1.39 -0.65 1.60
C VAL A 16 -2.42 -1.07 2.62
N SER A 17 -3.09 -2.19 2.38
CA SER A 17 -4.19 -2.64 3.22
C SER A 17 -4.01 -4.09 3.65
N THR A 18 -4.68 -4.43 4.75
CA THR A 18 -4.68 -5.77 5.32
C THR A 18 -5.90 -5.91 6.24
N TRP A 19 -6.04 -7.07 6.88
CA TRP A 19 -7.07 -7.31 7.89
C TRP A 19 -6.50 -7.16 9.29
N ASP A 20 -7.27 -6.50 10.15
CA ASP A 20 -7.02 -6.41 11.58
C ASP A 20 -8.16 -7.15 12.29
N GLU A 21 -7.97 -8.45 12.51
CA GLU A 21 -8.96 -9.35 13.13
C GLU A 21 -10.34 -9.23 12.46
N GLY A 22 -10.35 -9.29 11.12
CA GLY A 22 -11.58 -9.22 10.31
C GLY A 22 -12.03 -7.80 9.98
N ARG A 23 -11.37 -6.78 10.50
CA ARG A 23 -11.63 -5.38 10.17
C ARG A 23 -10.60 -4.90 9.15
N PRO A 24 -11.01 -4.23 8.05
CA PRO A 24 -10.04 -3.70 7.10
C PRO A 24 -9.26 -2.53 7.71
N THR A 25 -7.97 -2.49 7.46
CA THR A 25 -7.09 -1.39 7.88
C THR A 25 -6.02 -1.15 6.83
N GLY A 26 -5.32 -0.04 6.93
CA GLY A 26 -4.28 0.28 5.97
C GLY A 26 -3.62 1.61 6.21
N CYS A 27 -2.65 1.93 5.35
CA CYS A 27 -1.92 3.19 5.40
C CYS A 27 -1.53 3.63 3.99
N THR A 28 -1.27 4.93 3.85
CA THR A 28 -0.68 5.50 2.65
C THR A 28 0.81 5.18 2.63
N ALA A 29 1.31 4.72 1.50
CA ALA A 29 2.72 4.42 1.32
C ALA A 29 3.18 4.79 -0.08
N ASN A 30 4.49 5.04 -0.23
CA ASN A 30 5.11 5.33 -1.53
C ASN A 30 6.17 4.30 -1.92
N SER A 31 6.43 3.31 -1.06
CA SER A 31 7.54 2.37 -1.24
C SER A 31 7.02 0.99 -1.61
N ALA A 32 6.81 0.77 -2.91
CA ALA A 32 6.44 -0.53 -3.45
C ALA A 32 7.10 -0.74 -4.81
N ILE A 33 7.65 -1.92 -5.03
CA ILE A 33 8.25 -2.30 -6.31
C ILE A 33 7.98 -3.77 -6.63
N GLN A 34 7.90 -4.08 -7.92
CA GLN A 34 7.93 -5.46 -8.38
C GLN A 34 9.38 -5.95 -8.32
N VAL A 35 9.59 -7.13 -7.73
CA VAL A 35 10.92 -7.70 -7.57
C VAL A 35 11.18 -8.78 -8.63
N THR A 36 10.24 -9.70 -8.82
CA THR A 36 10.33 -10.75 -9.84
C THR A 36 9.04 -10.84 -10.64
N SER A 37 9.13 -11.40 -11.84
CA SER A 37 7.98 -11.54 -12.75
C SER A 37 7.37 -12.94 -12.74
N SER A 38 8.19 -13.96 -12.52
CA SER A 38 7.75 -15.36 -12.60
C SER A 38 8.53 -16.21 -11.58
N PRO A 39 7.98 -16.44 -10.38
CA PRO A 39 6.70 -15.94 -9.91
C PRO A 39 6.69 -14.42 -9.71
N ALA A 40 5.54 -13.79 -9.81
CA ALA A 40 5.42 -12.37 -9.56
C ALA A 40 5.55 -12.09 -8.05
N THR A 41 6.47 -11.21 -7.68
CA THR A 41 6.64 -10.77 -6.30
C THR A 41 6.74 -9.26 -6.21
N VAL A 42 6.25 -8.72 -5.11
CA VAL A 42 6.24 -7.28 -4.82
C VAL A 42 6.79 -7.06 -3.42
N LEU A 43 7.59 -6.02 -3.29
CA LEU A 43 8.19 -5.61 -2.03
C LEU A 43 7.57 -4.30 -1.58
N ILE A 44 7.25 -4.20 -0.29
CA ILE A 44 6.82 -2.96 0.36
C ILE A 44 7.68 -2.69 1.58
N SER A 45 7.79 -1.41 1.96
CA SER A 45 8.52 -0.99 3.15
C SER A 45 7.59 -0.14 4.01
N ILE A 46 7.30 -0.60 5.23
CA ILE A 46 6.34 0.03 6.13
C ILE A 46 7.02 0.40 7.45
N ASN A 47 6.81 1.64 7.88
CA ASN A 47 7.34 2.12 9.15
C ASN A 47 6.83 1.26 10.31
N LYS A 48 7.73 0.89 11.22
CA LYS A 48 7.42 0.07 12.40
C LYS A 48 6.45 0.74 13.35
N ASP A 49 6.40 2.07 13.36
CA ASP A 49 5.45 2.83 14.19
C ASP A 49 4.05 2.89 13.59
N ASN A 50 3.90 2.48 12.34
CA ASN A 50 2.60 2.44 11.68
C ASN A 50 1.83 1.19 12.13
N TYR A 51 0.60 1.38 12.59
CA TYR A 51 -0.24 0.27 13.06
C TYR A 51 -0.42 -0.81 12.00
N THR A 52 -0.47 -0.45 10.73
CA THR A 52 -0.62 -1.38 9.60
C THR A 52 0.52 -2.40 9.55
N ASN A 53 1.73 -2.02 9.98
CA ASN A 53 2.87 -2.93 10.02
C ASN A 53 2.55 -4.19 10.86
N LYS A 54 2.05 -4.00 12.07
CA LYS A 54 1.69 -5.10 12.97
C LYS A 54 0.58 -5.96 12.39
N CYS A 55 -0.38 -5.34 11.74
CA CYS A 55 -1.50 -6.05 11.13
C CYS A 55 -1.06 -6.92 9.97
N ILE A 56 -0.14 -6.45 9.13
CA ILE A 56 0.43 -7.24 8.02
C ILE A 56 1.19 -8.44 8.60
N ALA A 57 2.01 -8.22 9.63
CA ALA A 57 2.78 -9.29 10.26
C ALA A 57 1.86 -10.37 10.83
N ALA A 58 0.75 -9.98 11.44
CA ALA A 58 -0.22 -10.93 12.01
C ALA A 58 -1.05 -11.63 10.95
N CYS A 59 -1.52 -10.91 9.93
CA CYS A 59 -2.37 -11.43 8.86
C CYS A 59 -1.59 -12.28 7.85
N GLY A 60 -0.34 -11.93 7.57
CA GLY A 60 0.49 -12.60 6.58
C GLY A 60 0.14 -12.26 5.13
N HIS A 61 -0.70 -11.26 4.91
CA HIS A 61 -1.13 -10.81 3.58
C HIS A 61 -1.24 -9.30 3.55
N PHE A 62 -1.06 -8.73 2.37
CA PHE A 62 -1.31 -7.31 2.14
C PHE A 62 -1.85 -7.10 0.72
N ALA A 63 -2.49 -5.97 0.53
CA ALA A 63 -2.92 -5.51 -0.79
C ALA A 63 -2.39 -4.11 -1.05
N LEU A 64 -2.13 -3.83 -2.32
CA LEU A 64 -1.85 -2.48 -2.80
C LEU A 64 -3.04 -2.01 -3.62
N SER A 65 -3.56 -0.83 -3.30
CA SER A 65 -4.42 -0.07 -4.19
C SER A 65 -3.55 1.03 -4.80
N VAL A 66 -3.35 0.98 -6.10
CA VAL A 66 -2.52 1.96 -6.81
C VAL A 66 -3.40 3.16 -7.13
N LEU A 67 -3.13 4.30 -6.49
CA LEU A 67 -3.94 5.49 -6.72
C LEU A 67 -3.66 6.08 -8.10
N ALA A 68 -4.70 6.59 -8.73
CA ALA A 68 -4.61 7.29 -10.00
C ALA A 68 -4.43 8.79 -9.77
N GLU A 69 -3.94 9.50 -10.79
CA GLU A 69 -3.81 10.97 -10.72
C GLU A 69 -5.15 11.65 -10.42
N ASN A 70 -6.25 11.05 -10.88
CA ASN A 70 -7.61 11.57 -10.64
C ASN A 70 -8.34 10.94 -9.46
N SER A 71 -7.66 10.11 -8.66
CA SER A 71 -8.26 9.61 -7.41
C SER A 71 -8.54 10.76 -6.44
N ASP A 72 -9.56 10.60 -5.59
CA ASP A 72 -9.89 11.60 -4.58
C ASP A 72 -8.70 11.80 -3.64
N PRO A 73 -8.08 12.98 -3.60
CA PRO A 73 -6.91 13.22 -2.77
C PRO A 73 -7.16 13.09 -1.27
N SER A 74 -8.41 13.16 -0.81
CA SER A 74 -8.74 12.95 0.60
C SER A 74 -8.39 11.54 1.09
N ILE A 75 -8.32 10.56 0.19
CA ILE A 75 -7.93 9.19 0.52
C ILE A 75 -6.51 9.17 1.11
N ILE A 76 -5.60 9.92 0.52
CA ILE A 76 -4.20 9.99 0.97
C ILE A 76 -4.12 10.46 2.43
N GLY A 77 -4.85 11.52 2.76
CA GLY A 77 -4.89 12.05 4.12
C GLY A 77 -5.55 11.10 5.11
N THR A 78 -6.67 10.50 4.72
CA THR A 78 -7.40 9.54 5.56
C THR A 78 -6.50 8.38 5.99
N PHE A 79 -5.74 7.81 5.06
CA PHE A 79 -4.87 6.66 5.33
C PHE A 79 -3.49 7.06 5.84
N GLY A 80 -3.07 8.32 5.63
CA GLY A 80 -1.73 8.79 5.98
C GLY A 80 -1.60 9.47 7.33
N PHE A 81 -2.67 10.07 7.85
CA PHE A 81 -2.58 10.93 9.05
C PHE A 81 -3.32 10.37 10.27
N ARG A 82 -3.90 9.19 10.18
CA ARG A 82 -4.63 8.57 11.29
C ARG A 82 -4.14 7.15 11.53
N SER A 83 -4.19 6.72 12.80
CA SER A 83 -3.91 5.32 13.14
C SER A 83 -5.14 4.45 12.90
N GLY A 84 -4.97 3.33 12.23
CA GLY A 84 -6.01 2.33 12.07
C GLY A 84 -6.41 1.65 13.38
N LYS A 85 -5.63 1.83 14.44
CA LYS A 85 -5.95 1.32 15.77
C LYS A 85 -7.21 2.00 16.33
N ASP A 86 -7.32 3.33 16.16
CA ASP A 86 -8.36 4.16 16.78
C ASP A 86 -9.44 4.61 15.80
N PHE A 87 -9.25 4.35 14.51
CA PHE A 87 -10.12 4.86 13.46
C PHE A 87 -10.25 3.85 12.33
N ASN A 88 -11.48 3.52 11.94
CA ASN A 88 -11.71 2.67 10.77
C ASN A 88 -11.66 3.52 9.50
N LYS A 89 -10.51 3.55 8.87
CA LYS A 89 -10.25 4.36 7.66
C LYS A 89 -11.14 3.96 6.48
N PHE A 90 -11.53 2.70 6.40
CA PHE A 90 -12.36 2.17 5.32
C PHE A 90 -13.82 2.62 5.40
N ASP A 91 -14.27 3.15 6.54
CA ASP A 91 -15.60 3.77 6.64
C ASP A 91 -15.71 5.04 5.79
N ALA A 92 -14.57 5.68 5.47
CA ALA A 92 -14.53 6.95 4.73
C ALA A 92 -14.36 6.78 3.22
N VAL A 93 -14.22 5.56 2.71
CA VAL A 93 -13.93 5.30 1.30
C VAL A 93 -14.78 4.15 0.77
N ALA A 94 -15.04 4.16 -0.54
CA ALA A 94 -15.59 3.00 -1.23
C ALA A 94 -14.50 1.93 -1.33
N TRP A 95 -14.83 0.69 -0.99
CA TRP A 95 -13.89 -0.42 -1.02
C TRP A 95 -14.59 -1.73 -1.32
N SER A 96 -13.83 -2.74 -1.69
CA SER A 96 -14.34 -4.09 -1.93
C SER A 96 -13.30 -5.13 -1.53
N VAL A 97 -13.73 -6.39 -1.45
CA VAL A 97 -12.82 -7.51 -1.24
C VAL A 97 -12.42 -8.06 -2.60
N ARG A 98 -11.12 -8.15 -2.85
CA ARG A 98 -10.54 -8.74 -4.06
C ARG A 98 -9.46 -9.72 -3.64
N ASP A 99 -9.52 -10.94 -4.17
CA ASP A 99 -8.55 -11.99 -3.82
C ASP A 99 -8.36 -12.11 -2.31
N LYS A 100 -9.47 -12.07 -1.58
CA LYS A 100 -9.56 -12.16 -0.11
C LYS A 100 -9.03 -10.96 0.66
N MET A 101 -8.65 -9.87 -0.02
CA MET A 101 -8.06 -8.69 0.60
C MET A 101 -8.92 -7.44 0.41
N PRO A 102 -8.90 -6.50 1.37
CA PRO A 102 -9.60 -5.23 1.20
C PRO A 102 -8.81 -4.32 0.25
N VAL A 103 -9.49 -3.76 -0.74
CA VAL A 103 -8.89 -2.80 -1.67
C VAL A 103 -9.78 -1.57 -1.81
N VAL A 104 -9.15 -0.41 -1.99
CA VAL A 104 -9.85 0.85 -2.24
C VAL A 104 -10.37 0.84 -3.68
N SER A 105 -11.65 1.19 -3.87
CA SER A 105 -12.26 1.15 -5.19
C SER A 105 -11.78 2.27 -6.11
N ASP A 106 -11.45 3.44 -5.55
CA ASP A 106 -10.93 4.59 -6.29
C ASP A 106 -9.43 4.44 -6.54
N ALA A 107 -9.07 3.51 -7.42
CA ALA A 107 -7.70 3.16 -7.75
C ALA A 107 -7.63 2.72 -9.22
N CYS A 108 -6.45 2.81 -9.83
CA CYS A 108 -6.27 2.36 -11.22
C CYS A 108 -5.81 0.90 -11.32
N ALA A 109 -5.39 0.30 -10.22
CA ALA A 109 -5.01 -1.11 -10.17
C ALA A 109 -4.98 -1.59 -8.72
N TYR A 110 -5.10 -2.90 -8.52
CA TYR A 110 -4.78 -3.50 -7.23
C TYR A 110 -3.85 -4.69 -7.41
N ILE A 111 -3.09 -4.99 -6.36
CA ILE A 111 -2.18 -6.13 -6.30
C ILE A 111 -2.31 -6.72 -4.90
N CYS A 112 -2.68 -7.99 -4.81
CA CYS A 112 -2.82 -8.71 -3.55
C CYS A 112 -1.70 -9.72 -3.39
N CYS A 113 -1.11 -9.79 -2.19
CA CYS A 113 0.09 -10.58 -1.93
C CYS A 113 -0.01 -11.39 -0.65
N ARG A 114 0.65 -12.53 -0.66
CA ARG A 114 0.96 -13.33 0.53
C ARG A 114 2.41 -13.06 0.93
N VAL A 115 2.65 -12.69 2.18
CA VAL A 115 4.01 -12.42 2.68
C VAL A 115 4.82 -13.73 2.67
N VAL A 116 5.97 -13.71 2.03
CA VAL A 116 6.87 -14.87 1.95
C VAL A 116 8.20 -14.63 2.65
N ASP A 117 8.58 -13.38 2.88
CA ASP A 117 9.81 -13.03 3.60
C ASP A 117 9.71 -11.63 4.16
N THR A 118 10.51 -11.33 5.18
CA THR A 118 10.59 -10.02 5.79
C THR A 118 12.05 -9.66 6.07
N MET A 119 12.32 -8.36 6.12
CA MET A 119 13.62 -7.85 6.52
C MET A 119 13.40 -6.65 7.45
N ASP A 120 13.98 -6.72 8.65
CA ASP A 120 13.96 -5.60 9.56
C ASP A 120 15.07 -4.60 9.25
N THR A 121 14.70 -3.33 9.24
CA THR A 121 15.65 -2.21 9.21
C THR A 121 15.54 -1.44 10.52
N ALA A 122 16.28 -0.33 10.64
CA ALA A 122 16.24 0.49 11.85
C ALA A 122 14.83 1.00 12.16
N THR A 123 14.07 1.42 11.14
CA THR A 123 12.76 2.10 11.32
C THR A 123 11.62 1.44 10.56
N HIS A 124 11.90 0.55 9.61
CA HIS A 124 10.91 -0.04 8.72
C HIS A 124 11.00 -1.56 8.73
N THR A 125 9.90 -2.21 8.39
CA THR A 125 9.90 -3.61 7.99
C THR A 125 9.68 -3.68 6.49
N VAL A 126 10.55 -4.41 5.79
CA VAL A 126 10.38 -4.73 4.39
C VAL A 126 9.62 -6.06 4.31
N PHE A 127 8.50 -6.08 3.61
CA PHE A 127 7.73 -7.29 3.36
C PHE A 127 7.86 -7.68 1.90
N LEU A 128 8.27 -8.90 1.63
CA LEU A 128 8.25 -9.47 0.29
C LEU A 128 6.99 -10.32 0.15
N GLY A 129 6.16 -10.02 -0.83
CA GLY A 129 4.92 -10.73 -1.09
C GLY A 129 4.91 -11.44 -2.43
N GLU A 130 4.41 -12.68 -2.44
CA GLU A 130 4.07 -13.37 -3.67
C GLU A 130 2.67 -12.92 -4.10
N VAL A 131 2.54 -12.51 -5.35
CA VAL A 131 1.26 -12.00 -5.88
C VAL A 131 0.28 -13.15 -6.00
N ILE A 132 -0.88 -13.02 -5.35
CA ILE A 132 -1.99 -13.98 -5.43
C ILE A 132 -3.11 -13.49 -6.34
N GLY A 133 -3.13 -12.22 -6.69
CA GLY A 133 -4.08 -11.63 -7.63
C GLY A 133 -3.73 -10.19 -7.92
N ALA A 134 -4.02 -9.74 -9.13
CA ALA A 134 -3.76 -8.38 -9.57
C ALA A 134 -4.67 -8.04 -10.74
N GLU A 135 -5.11 -6.79 -10.83
CA GLU A 135 -5.96 -6.34 -11.93
C GLU A 135 -5.79 -4.85 -12.18
N ALA A 136 -5.75 -4.47 -13.45
CA ALA A 136 -5.89 -3.08 -13.85
C ALA A 136 -7.37 -2.71 -13.85
N LEU A 137 -7.72 -1.62 -13.15
CA LEU A 137 -9.11 -1.21 -12.94
C LEU A 137 -9.56 -0.09 -13.89
N GLY A 138 -8.64 0.49 -14.66
CA GLY A 138 -8.97 1.54 -15.61
C GLY A 138 -7.74 2.06 -16.31
N ALA A 139 -7.95 3.03 -17.22
CA ALA A 139 -6.90 3.60 -18.06
C ALA A 139 -6.30 4.89 -17.50
N ASN A 140 -6.72 5.33 -16.32
CA ASN A 140 -6.19 6.54 -15.70
C ASN A 140 -4.73 6.33 -15.30
N PRO A 141 -3.84 7.32 -15.52
CA PRO A 141 -2.44 7.16 -15.17
C PRO A 141 -2.26 7.04 -13.65
N PRO A 142 -1.34 6.17 -13.20
CA PRO A 142 -1.03 6.04 -11.79
C PRO A 142 -0.42 7.33 -11.25
N MET A 143 -0.80 7.69 -10.02
CA MET A 143 -0.22 8.85 -9.36
C MET A 143 1.21 8.54 -8.94
N THR A 144 2.15 9.39 -9.31
CA THR A 144 3.50 9.34 -8.76
C THR A 144 3.59 10.24 -7.53
N TYR A 145 4.57 9.97 -6.68
CA TYR A 145 4.84 10.82 -5.53
C TYR A 145 5.18 12.26 -5.95
N ALA A 146 5.93 12.39 -7.06
CA ALA A 146 6.24 13.70 -7.63
C ALA A 146 4.98 14.44 -8.10
N TYR A 147 4.03 13.75 -8.70
CA TYR A 147 2.74 14.32 -9.09
C TYR A 147 1.96 14.85 -7.88
N TYR A 148 1.91 14.06 -6.81
CA TYR A 148 1.19 14.42 -5.58
C TYR A 148 1.73 15.73 -4.96
N HIS A 149 3.03 15.99 -5.11
CA HIS A 149 3.70 17.15 -4.55
C HIS A 149 3.77 18.36 -5.51
N LYS A 150 3.07 18.32 -6.62
CA LYS A 150 2.99 19.47 -7.54
C LYS A 150 2.20 20.63 -6.93
#